data_bb67c8bc8c9d9f2a8ce466ea0845c6d8
#
_entry.id   bb67c8bc8c9d9f2a8ce466ea0845c6d8
#
_cell.length_a   1.000
_cell.length_b   1.000
_cell.length_c   1.000
_cell.angle_alpha   90.00
_cell.angle_beta   90.00
_cell.angle_gamma   90.00
#
_symmetry.space_group_name_H-M   'P 1'
#
loop_
_entity.id
_entity.type
_entity.pdbx_description
1 polymer ?
#
loop_
_entity_poly.entity_id
_entity_poly.type
_entity_poly.pdbx_seq_one_letter_code
_entity_poly.pdbx_strand_id
1 'polypeptide(L)'
;MYKQKTWKRVAVLAAGPGMNFAIGLVLIYAIAIIWGLPNLNQPTTAMVGETSCVKSEVSQGELGDCLVSSPAAAAGIRAGDVVVAVGDTRVANFDELVAAVRPLNGPTEFTVQRDQDGRTEEFTTTVDVTPSQRYVAADGADAAPVPTDVGTIGGTAAIFGPTQYNPLAAVPATFAFTGDLAVELGKALAKIPTKVGALVDSIGGGERDPETPISVVGASIIGGDTVDQGLWVAFWFFLAQL
;
A
#
# COMPACT_ATOMS: atom_id res chain seq x y z
N MET A 1 -9.29 -47.58 1.54
CA MET A 1 -10.05 -46.35 1.85
C MET A 1 -11.55 -46.44 1.64
N TYR A 2 -12.06 -47.21 0.68
CA TYR A 2 -13.49 -47.26 0.32
C TYR A 2 -14.44 -47.76 1.44
N LYS A 3 -13.95 -48.58 2.36
CA LYS A 3 -14.74 -49.20 3.45
C LYS A 3 -14.78 -48.40 4.77
N GLN A 4 -14.15 -47.19 4.83
CA GLN A 4 -14.14 -46.39 6.05
C GLN A 4 -15.37 -45.48 6.16
N LYS A 5 -15.80 -45.19 7.41
CA LYS A 5 -16.90 -44.25 7.70
C LYS A 5 -16.61 -42.88 7.09
N THR A 6 -17.65 -42.22 6.58
CA THR A 6 -17.54 -40.92 5.85
C THR A 6 -16.74 -39.86 6.61
N TRP A 7 -16.94 -39.74 7.93
CA TRP A 7 -16.22 -38.77 8.74
C TRP A 7 -14.69 -38.97 8.75
N LYS A 8 -14.22 -40.24 8.71
CA LYS A 8 -12.80 -40.57 8.64
C LYS A 8 -12.19 -40.15 7.29
N ARG A 9 -12.95 -40.23 6.22
CA ARG A 9 -12.54 -39.79 4.89
C ARG A 9 -12.43 -38.24 4.86
N VAL A 10 -13.42 -37.55 5.41
CA VAL A 10 -13.42 -36.10 5.54
C VAL A 10 -12.23 -35.66 6.39
N ALA A 11 -11.97 -36.32 7.53
CA ALA A 11 -10.82 -36.00 8.38
C ALA A 11 -9.48 -36.15 7.65
N VAL A 12 -9.29 -37.22 6.86
CA VAL A 12 -8.07 -37.42 6.07
C VAL A 12 -7.92 -36.37 4.98
N LEU A 13 -9.01 -36.00 4.28
CA LEU A 13 -9.00 -34.97 3.27
C LEU A 13 -8.74 -33.57 3.87
N ALA A 14 -9.28 -33.31 5.06
CA ALA A 14 -9.09 -32.03 5.76
C ALA A 14 -7.72 -31.92 6.48
N ALA A 15 -7.03 -33.04 6.70
CA ALA A 15 -5.76 -33.04 7.44
C ALA A 15 -4.66 -32.24 6.71
N GLY A 16 -4.59 -32.34 5.38
CA GLY A 16 -3.62 -31.56 4.58
C GLY A 16 -3.83 -30.05 4.70
N PRO A 17 -4.99 -29.53 4.27
CA PRO A 17 -5.30 -28.10 4.45
C PRO A 17 -5.23 -27.66 5.91
N GLY A 18 -5.74 -28.48 6.85
CA GLY A 18 -5.68 -28.15 8.28
C GLY A 18 -4.27 -28.01 8.82
N MET A 19 -3.32 -28.84 8.36
CA MET A 19 -1.92 -28.72 8.75
C MET A 19 -1.28 -27.45 8.19
N ASN A 20 -1.60 -27.08 6.95
CA ASN A 20 -1.13 -25.82 6.37
C ASN A 20 -1.63 -24.61 7.17
N PHE A 21 -2.90 -24.61 7.58
CA PHE A 21 -3.43 -23.57 8.47
C PHE A 21 -2.72 -23.52 9.82
N ALA A 22 -2.43 -24.68 10.41
CA ALA A 22 -1.72 -24.74 11.68
C ALA A 22 -0.28 -24.16 11.54
N ILE A 23 0.42 -24.53 10.48
CA ILE A 23 1.75 -23.98 10.19
C ILE A 23 1.66 -22.47 9.95
N GLY A 24 0.68 -22.00 9.17
CA GLY A 24 0.44 -20.57 8.92
C GLY A 24 0.23 -19.80 10.22
N LEU A 25 -0.60 -20.27 11.13
CA LEU A 25 -0.82 -19.65 12.44
C LEU A 25 0.47 -19.58 13.27
N VAL A 26 1.27 -20.64 13.29
CA VAL A 26 2.56 -20.66 14.00
C VAL A 26 3.52 -19.64 13.39
N LEU A 27 3.57 -19.52 12.07
CA LEU A 27 4.41 -18.54 11.39
C LEU A 27 3.96 -17.10 11.68
N ILE A 28 2.67 -16.80 11.59
CA ILE A 28 2.10 -15.48 11.92
C ILE A 28 2.40 -15.13 13.38
N TYR A 29 2.26 -16.09 14.30
CA TYR A 29 2.61 -15.89 15.71
C TYR A 29 4.11 -15.57 15.89
N ALA A 30 5.00 -16.30 15.22
CA ALA A 30 6.42 -16.03 15.26
C ALA A 30 6.76 -14.65 14.69
N ILE A 31 6.16 -14.27 13.57
CA ILE A 31 6.30 -12.94 12.97
C ILE A 31 5.82 -11.85 13.93
N ALA A 32 4.66 -12.04 14.58
CA ALA A 32 4.09 -11.08 15.53
C ALA A 32 5.06 -10.73 16.68
N ILE A 33 5.85 -11.71 17.13
CA ILE A 33 6.81 -11.52 18.24
C ILE A 33 8.13 -10.93 17.73
N ILE A 34 8.63 -11.40 16.58
CA ILE A 34 10.00 -11.07 16.13
C ILE A 34 10.03 -9.76 15.36
N TRP A 35 9.13 -9.57 14.40
CA TRP A 35 9.10 -8.42 13.50
C TRP A 35 7.88 -7.53 13.69
N GLY A 36 6.80 -8.05 14.29
CA GLY A 36 5.52 -7.40 14.38
C GLY A 36 4.60 -7.71 13.19
N LEU A 37 3.29 -7.50 13.40
CA LEU A 37 2.28 -7.65 12.36
C LEU A 37 1.95 -6.29 11.73
N PRO A 38 1.82 -6.23 10.39
CA PRO A 38 1.30 -5.04 9.74
C PRO A 38 -0.16 -4.80 10.15
N ASN A 39 -0.51 -3.53 10.34
CA ASN A 39 -1.91 -3.17 10.62
C ASN A 39 -2.68 -3.09 9.31
N LEU A 40 -3.54 -4.06 9.04
CA LEU A 40 -4.40 -4.10 7.84
C LEU A 40 -5.56 -3.09 7.89
N ASN A 41 -5.91 -2.63 9.09
CA ASN A 41 -6.98 -1.66 9.35
C ASN A 41 -6.38 -0.26 9.61
N GLN A 42 -5.36 0.13 8.86
CA GLN A 42 -4.77 1.47 9.00
C GLN A 42 -5.81 2.54 8.66
N PRO A 43 -5.84 3.66 9.40
CA PRO A 43 -6.66 4.79 9.00
C PRO A 43 -6.20 5.27 7.62
N THR A 44 -7.13 5.37 6.69
CA THR A 44 -6.89 5.88 5.32
C THR A 44 -6.65 7.39 5.29
N THR A 45 -6.39 8.03 6.45
CA THR A 45 -6.21 9.48 6.55
C THR A 45 -4.99 9.98 5.76
N ALA A 46 -5.05 11.22 5.29
CA ALA A 46 -3.95 11.87 4.60
C ALA A 46 -2.81 12.26 5.57
N MET A 47 -2.27 11.26 6.28
CA MET A 47 -1.18 11.47 7.25
C MET A 47 0.16 11.58 6.53
N VAL A 48 0.91 12.63 6.86
CA VAL A 48 2.26 12.87 6.33
C VAL A 48 3.25 11.96 7.07
N GLY A 49 4.01 11.17 6.33
CA GLY A 49 5.07 10.31 6.87
C GLY A 49 6.36 11.08 7.06
N GLU A 50 7.07 11.28 5.98
CA GLU A 50 8.31 12.04 5.99
C GLU A 50 8.22 13.23 5.03
N THR A 51 8.89 14.30 5.39
CA THR A 51 9.09 15.44 4.48
C THR A 51 10.47 15.34 3.87
N SER A 52 10.53 15.39 2.55
CA SER A 52 11.77 15.29 1.77
C SER A 52 11.82 16.36 0.70
N CYS A 53 13.00 16.59 0.13
CA CYS A 53 13.12 17.52 -0.97
C CYS A 53 12.28 17.10 -2.19
N VAL A 54 11.80 18.06 -2.96
CA VAL A 54 11.13 17.82 -4.23
C VAL A 54 12.16 17.36 -5.25
N LYS A 55 11.86 16.25 -5.93
CA LYS A 55 12.68 15.67 -7.00
C LYS A 55 11.81 15.47 -8.23
N SER A 56 12.34 15.63 -9.41
CA SER A 56 11.69 15.18 -10.65
C SER A 56 12.05 13.74 -10.97
N GLU A 57 11.16 13.03 -11.65
CA GLU A 57 11.49 11.75 -12.26
C GLU A 57 12.29 11.99 -13.54
N VAL A 58 13.47 11.39 -13.63
CA VAL A 58 14.33 11.43 -14.84
C VAL A 58 14.00 10.29 -15.79
N SER A 59 13.53 9.19 -15.26
CA SER A 59 12.92 8.07 -15.97
C SER A 59 11.81 7.46 -15.11
N GLN A 60 10.95 6.61 -15.67
CA GLN A 60 9.84 6.00 -14.95
C GLN A 60 10.34 5.28 -13.68
N GLY A 61 9.92 5.78 -12.51
CA GLY A 61 10.30 5.25 -11.20
C GLY A 61 11.68 5.69 -10.68
N GLU A 62 12.49 6.42 -11.47
CA GLU A 62 13.80 6.90 -11.05
C GLU A 62 13.75 8.41 -10.74
N LEU A 63 14.04 8.76 -9.50
CA LEU A 63 14.06 10.14 -9.03
C LEU A 63 15.46 10.76 -9.25
N GLY A 64 15.49 11.93 -9.83
CA GLY A 64 16.70 12.73 -9.99
C GLY A 64 17.14 13.45 -8.71
N ASP A 65 17.97 14.47 -8.89
CA ASP A 65 18.46 15.32 -7.80
C ASP A 65 17.37 16.18 -7.17
N CYS A 66 17.62 16.67 -5.96
CA CYS A 66 16.75 17.60 -5.28
C CYS A 66 16.65 18.93 -6.05
N LEU A 67 15.42 19.31 -6.42
CA LEU A 67 15.12 20.62 -7.05
C LEU A 67 15.01 21.72 -6.01
N VAL A 68 14.24 21.45 -4.96
CA VAL A 68 14.00 22.39 -3.86
C VAL A 68 13.83 21.62 -2.55
N SER A 69 14.19 22.24 -1.43
CA SER A 69 13.92 21.70 -0.10
C SER A 69 12.41 21.55 0.09
N SER A 70 11.97 20.59 0.94
CA SER A 70 10.56 20.29 1.14
C SER A 70 9.72 21.56 1.41
N PRO A 71 8.79 21.93 0.51
CA PRO A 71 7.84 23.03 0.76
C PRO A 71 6.94 22.76 1.96
N ALA A 72 6.52 21.48 2.16
CA ALA A 72 5.73 21.09 3.31
C ALA A 72 6.49 21.33 4.64
N ALA A 73 7.77 20.93 4.71
CA ALA A 73 8.58 21.19 5.90
C ALA A 73 8.81 22.68 6.12
N ALA A 74 9.04 23.47 5.07
CA ALA A 74 9.19 24.93 5.15
C ALA A 74 7.92 25.60 5.68
N ALA A 75 6.74 25.06 5.37
CA ALA A 75 5.45 25.50 5.89
C ALA A 75 5.15 24.99 7.32
N GLY A 76 6.07 24.24 7.94
CA GLY A 76 5.92 23.71 9.30
C GLY A 76 5.13 22.41 9.42
N ILE A 77 4.80 21.76 8.32
CA ILE A 77 4.19 20.42 8.30
C ILE A 77 5.27 19.41 8.71
N ARG A 78 4.88 18.44 9.56
CA ARG A 78 5.77 17.43 10.15
C ARG A 78 5.22 16.02 9.93
N ALA A 79 6.08 15.05 10.13
CA ALA A 79 5.67 13.65 10.21
C ALA A 79 4.61 13.45 11.31
N GLY A 80 3.56 12.73 11.00
CA GLY A 80 2.41 12.51 11.87
C GLY A 80 1.28 13.52 11.73
N ASP A 81 1.47 14.62 11.02
CA ASP A 81 0.40 15.57 10.70
C ASP A 81 -0.59 14.95 9.71
N VAL A 82 -1.87 15.25 9.88
CA VAL A 82 -2.95 14.83 8.97
C VAL A 82 -3.44 16.05 8.20
N VAL A 83 -3.31 16.02 6.89
CA VAL A 83 -3.89 17.05 6.02
C VAL A 83 -5.38 16.76 5.85
N VAL A 84 -6.23 17.72 6.17
CA VAL A 84 -7.69 17.58 6.09
C VAL A 84 -8.32 18.41 4.98
N ALA A 85 -7.62 19.43 4.48
CA ALA A 85 -8.05 20.22 3.33
C ALA A 85 -6.87 20.86 2.60
N VAL A 86 -7.05 21.07 1.29
CA VAL A 86 -6.15 21.83 0.40
C VAL A 86 -6.99 22.91 -0.29
N GLY A 87 -6.77 24.18 0.06
CA GLY A 87 -7.68 25.25 -0.29
C GLY A 87 -9.10 24.94 0.20
N ASP A 88 -10.07 25.03 -0.70
CA ASP A 88 -11.48 24.70 -0.41
C ASP A 88 -11.81 23.20 -0.51
N THR A 89 -10.85 22.37 -0.92
CA THR A 89 -11.07 20.93 -1.14
C THR A 89 -10.72 20.13 0.10
N ARG A 90 -11.71 19.47 0.70
CA ARG A 90 -11.47 18.50 1.78
C ARG A 90 -10.86 17.22 1.24
N VAL A 91 -9.94 16.64 2.00
CA VAL A 91 -9.28 15.38 1.67
C VAL A 91 -9.45 14.40 2.85
N ALA A 92 -9.83 13.17 2.53
CA ALA A 92 -10.05 12.12 3.53
C ALA A 92 -8.89 11.11 3.59
N ASN A 93 -8.14 10.99 2.49
CA ASN A 93 -7.05 10.03 2.36
C ASN A 93 -5.89 10.62 1.56
N PHE A 94 -4.78 9.90 1.52
CA PHE A 94 -3.57 10.38 0.86
C PHE A 94 -3.71 10.46 -0.67
N ASP A 95 -4.51 9.59 -1.29
CA ASP A 95 -4.75 9.64 -2.74
C ASP A 95 -5.54 10.89 -3.12
N GLU A 96 -6.55 11.26 -2.33
CA GLU A 96 -7.28 12.52 -2.51
C GLU A 96 -6.39 13.74 -2.29
N LEU A 97 -5.48 13.69 -1.31
CA LEU A 97 -4.47 14.73 -1.10
C LEU A 97 -3.59 14.89 -2.35
N VAL A 98 -3.08 13.78 -2.87
CA VAL A 98 -2.25 13.80 -4.10
C VAL A 98 -3.06 14.35 -5.29
N ALA A 99 -4.31 13.91 -5.47
CA ALA A 99 -5.17 14.39 -6.54
C ALA A 99 -5.46 15.89 -6.43
N ALA A 100 -5.66 16.40 -5.21
CA ALA A 100 -5.90 17.83 -4.95
C ALA A 100 -4.64 18.67 -5.19
N VAL A 101 -3.44 18.15 -4.87
CA VAL A 101 -2.17 18.90 -4.98
C VAL A 101 -1.63 18.91 -6.41
N ARG A 102 -1.79 17.83 -7.18
CA ARG A 102 -1.23 17.68 -8.54
C ARG A 102 -1.50 18.84 -9.51
N PRO A 103 -2.73 19.43 -9.57
CA PRO A 103 -3.03 20.53 -10.50
C PRO A 103 -2.56 21.90 -10.01
N LEU A 104 -2.03 21.99 -8.79
CA LEU A 104 -1.69 23.26 -8.15
C LEU A 104 -0.23 23.65 -8.42
N ASN A 105 0.02 24.97 -8.36
CA ASN A 105 1.34 25.57 -8.44
C ASN A 105 1.36 26.88 -7.65
N GLY A 106 2.41 27.10 -6.84
CA GLY A 106 2.56 28.29 -6.01
C GLY A 106 1.88 28.19 -4.64
N PRO A 107 1.75 29.32 -3.94
CA PRO A 107 1.26 29.37 -2.57
C PRO A 107 -0.19 28.87 -2.45
N THR A 108 -0.40 27.82 -1.68
CA THR A 108 -1.72 27.21 -1.45
C THR A 108 -1.92 26.99 0.04
N GLU A 109 -3.14 27.23 0.52
CA GLU A 109 -3.51 27.03 1.90
C GLU A 109 -3.80 25.55 2.20
N PHE A 110 -3.22 25.04 3.29
CA PHE A 110 -3.43 23.69 3.78
C PHE A 110 -3.98 23.73 5.19
N THR A 111 -5.07 23.03 5.44
CA THR A 111 -5.57 22.79 6.80
C THR A 111 -5.04 21.47 7.31
N VAL A 112 -4.37 21.52 8.45
CA VAL A 112 -3.60 20.40 9.00
C VAL A 112 -4.04 20.16 10.43
N GLN A 113 -4.23 18.89 10.79
CA GLN A 113 -4.46 18.44 12.16
C GLN A 113 -3.18 17.79 12.70
N ARG A 114 -2.79 18.19 13.88
CA ARG A 114 -1.65 17.66 14.63
C ARG A 114 -2.11 17.15 15.98
N ASP A 115 -1.75 15.92 16.30
CA ASP A 115 -1.96 15.38 17.65
C ASP A 115 -0.74 15.72 18.52
N GLN A 116 -0.99 16.44 19.61
CA GLN A 116 0.01 16.72 20.63
C GLN A 116 -0.57 16.33 21.99
N ASP A 117 0.06 15.37 22.65
CA ASP A 117 -0.34 14.91 24.00
C ASP A 117 -1.82 14.47 24.10
N GLY A 118 -2.36 13.85 23.06
CA GLY A 118 -3.74 13.39 22.99
C GLY A 118 -4.77 14.50 22.76
N ARG A 119 -4.33 15.68 22.32
CA ARG A 119 -5.17 16.77 21.86
C ARG A 119 -4.91 17.02 20.38
N THR A 120 -5.97 16.97 19.59
CA THR A 120 -5.89 17.32 18.17
C THR A 120 -6.03 18.82 18.02
N GLU A 121 -5.00 19.47 17.51
CA GLU A 121 -4.99 20.89 17.16
C GLU A 121 -5.09 21.02 15.64
N GLU A 122 -6.01 21.86 15.18
CA GLU A 122 -6.17 22.18 13.77
C GLU A 122 -5.59 23.57 13.50
N PHE A 123 -4.75 23.68 12.48
CA PHE A 123 -4.16 24.93 12.07
C PHE A 123 -4.06 25.00 10.54
N THR A 124 -3.99 26.21 10.04
CA THR A 124 -3.84 26.49 8.61
C THR A 124 -2.45 27.03 8.32
N THR A 125 -1.85 26.53 7.26
CA THR A 125 -0.53 27.00 6.81
C THR A 125 -0.48 27.12 5.29
N THR A 126 0.37 28.00 4.78
CA THR A 126 0.57 28.16 3.33
C THR A 126 1.77 27.35 2.89
N VAL A 127 1.57 26.44 1.95
CA VAL A 127 2.62 25.63 1.32
C VAL A 127 2.84 26.14 -0.10
N ASP A 128 4.08 26.37 -0.48
CA ASP A 128 4.45 26.75 -1.85
C ASP A 128 4.57 25.50 -2.72
N VAL A 129 3.46 25.12 -3.36
CA VAL A 129 3.40 23.93 -4.21
C VAL A 129 4.33 24.11 -5.40
N THR A 130 5.31 23.22 -5.51
CA THR A 130 6.35 23.31 -6.53
C THR A 130 6.10 22.30 -7.64
N PRO A 131 6.11 22.69 -8.93
CA PRO A 131 5.98 21.76 -10.02
C PRO A 131 7.20 20.84 -10.09
N SER A 132 6.95 19.55 -10.30
CA SER A 132 7.98 18.57 -10.58
C SER A 132 7.50 17.58 -11.63
N GLN A 133 8.41 17.10 -12.44
CA GLN A 133 8.09 16.13 -13.48
C GLN A 133 7.80 14.75 -12.88
N ARG A 134 6.68 14.14 -13.29
CA ARG A 134 6.28 12.80 -12.95
C ARG A 134 5.80 12.06 -14.19
N TYR A 135 6.08 10.77 -14.26
CA TYR A 135 5.50 9.91 -15.29
C TYR A 135 4.08 9.53 -14.88
N VAL A 136 3.10 10.12 -15.54
CA VAL A 136 1.68 9.90 -15.27
C VAL A 136 1.09 9.05 -16.40
N ALA A 137 0.24 8.09 -16.04
CA ALA A 137 -0.49 7.31 -17.05
C ALA A 137 -1.26 8.27 -17.98
N ALA A 138 -1.04 8.14 -19.28
CA ALA A 138 -1.78 8.92 -20.26
C ALA A 138 -3.19 8.33 -20.43
N ASP A 139 -4.15 9.17 -20.87
CA ASP A 139 -5.50 8.72 -21.18
C ASP A 139 -5.47 7.77 -22.40
N GLY A 140 -5.78 6.49 -22.15
CA GLY A 140 -5.85 5.43 -23.18
C GLY A 140 -5.25 4.13 -22.66
N ALA A 141 -5.91 3.02 -22.98
CA ALA A 141 -5.56 1.69 -22.46
C ALA A 141 -4.14 1.20 -22.82
N ASP A 142 -3.51 1.79 -23.85
CA ASP A 142 -2.17 1.41 -24.32
C ASP A 142 -1.15 2.57 -24.31
N ALA A 143 -1.45 3.68 -23.64
CA ALA A 143 -0.59 4.85 -23.65
C ALA A 143 0.54 4.70 -22.64
N ALA A 144 1.80 4.73 -23.09
CA ALA A 144 2.96 4.77 -22.21
C ALA A 144 2.88 5.99 -21.29
N PRO A 145 3.32 5.89 -20.02
CA PRO A 145 3.35 7.01 -19.10
C PRO A 145 4.13 8.18 -19.69
N VAL A 146 3.53 9.36 -19.64
CA VAL A 146 4.14 10.58 -20.18
C VAL A 146 4.68 11.46 -19.06
N PRO A 147 5.85 12.09 -19.26
CA PRO A 147 6.37 13.03 -18.30
C PRO A 147 5.45 14.26 -18.27
N THR A 148 4.89 14.54 -17.11
CA THR A 148 3.95 15.65 -16.88
C THR A 148 4.39 16.43 -15.64
N ASP A 149 4.34 17.75 -15.72
CA ASP A 149 4.59 18.60 -14.57
C ASP A 149 3.37 18.57 -13.64
N VAL A 150 3.59 18.13 -12.41
CA VAL A 150 2.55 18.06 -11.38
C VAL A 150 3.00 18.80 -10.13
N GLY A 151 2.04 19.39 -9.41
CA GLY A 151 2.31 20.02 -8.14
C GLY A 151 2.80 19.01 -7.09
N THR A 152 3.83 19.38 -6.34
CA THR A 152 4.41 18.58 -5.26
C THR A 152 4.75 19.43 -4.05
N ILE A 153 4.65 18.85 -2.87
CA ILE A 153 4.94 19.52 -1.59
C ILE A 153 6.14 18.91 -0.86
N GLY A 154 6.74 17.84 -1.42
CA GLY A 154 7.87 17.16 -0.79
C GLY A 154 7.48 16.44 0.51
N GLY A 155 6.39 15.69 0.47
CA GLY A 155 5.91 14.82 1.55
C GLY A 155 5.56 13.43 1.03
N THR A 156 5.72 12.42 1.88
CA THR A 156 5.31 11.04 1.61
C THR A 156 4.13 10.65 2.50
N ALA A 157 3.37 9.64 2.09
CA ALA A 157 2.37 9.02 2.96
C ALA A 157 3.05 8.44 4.21
N ALA A 158 2.36 8.49 5.35
CA ALA A 158 2.83 7.81 6.55
C ALA A 158 2.78 6.30 6.31
N ILE A 159 3.91 5.65 6.52
CA ILE A 159 4.01 4.19 6.55
C ILE A 159 3.96 3.79 8.01
N PHE A 160 2.86 3.17 8.42
CA PHE A 160 2.76 2.64 9.77
C PHE A 160 3.58 1.35 9.85
N GLY A 161 4.61 1.39 10.67
CA GLY A 161 5.45 0.22 10.90
C GLY A 161 4.66 -0.94 11.52
N PRO A 162 5.18 -2.18 11.41
CA PRO A 162 4.57 -3.33 12.05
C PRO A 162 4.54 -3.17 13.57
N THR A 163 3.42 -3.57 14.18
CA THR A 163 3.27 -3.56 15.63
C THR A 163 3.83 -4.85 16.21
N GLN A 164 4.84 -4.76 17.06
CA GLN A 164 5.38 -5.92 17.78
C GLN A 164 4.53 -6.24 19.01
N TYR A 165 4.32 -7.52 19.24
CA TYR A 165 3.52 -8.03 20.34
C TYR A 165 4.41 -8.83 21.31
N ASN A 166 4.13 -8.72 22.62
CA ASN A 166 4.69 -9.65 23.57
C ASN A 166 4.06 -11.06 23.37
N PRO A 167 4.68 -12.17 23.82
CA PRO A 167 4.20 -13.53 23.55
C PRO A 167 2.73 -13.78 23.95
N LEU A 168 2.25 -13.18 25.03
CA LEU A 168 0.85 -13.35 25.45
C LEU A 168 -0.12 -12.56 24.57
N ALA A 169 0.22 -11.33 24.20
CA ALA A 169 -0.60 -10.51 23.31
C ALA A 169 -0.53 -10.96 21.84
N ALA A 170 0.52 -11.64 21.44
CA ALA A 170 0.67 -12.19 20.08
C ALA A 170 -0.39 -13.27 19.78
N VAL A 171 -0.88 -14.01 20.78
CA VAL A 171 -1.90 -15.05 20.55
C VAL A 171 -3.19 -14.45 19.97
N PRO A 172 -3.90 -13.57 20.69
CA PRO A 172 -5.11 -12.96 20.14
C PRO A 172 -4.82 -12.13 18.86
N ALA A 173 -3.67 -11.45 18.77
CA ALA A 173 -3.29 -10.69 17.59
C ALA A 173 -3.15 -11.59 16.35
N THR A 174 -2.58 -12.79 16.48
CA THR A 174 -2.48 -13.78 15.40
C THR A 174 -3.84 -14.18 14.86
N PHE A 175 -4.80 -14.45 15.73
CA PHE A 175 -6.16 -14.84 15.31
C PHE A 175 -6.90 -13.65 14.68
N ALA A 176 -6.78 -12.45 15.24
CA ALA A 176 -7.37 -11.24 14.68
C ALA A 176 -6.82 -10.98 13.28
N PHE A 177 -5.49 -10.96 13.12
CA PHE A 177 -4.82 -10.75 11.84
C PHE A 177 -5.20 -11.83 10.80
N THR A 178 -5.29 -13.09 11.20
CA THR A 178 -5.74 -14.18 10.32
C THR A 178 -7.20 -13.97 9.89
N GLY A 179 -8.05 -13.47 10.77
CA GLY A 179 -9.43 -13.09 10.45
C GLY A 179 -9.50 -11.96 9.44
N ASP A 180 -8.71 -10.91 9.63
CA ASP A 180 -8.62 -9.76 8.71
C ASP A 180 -8.13 -10.21 7.32
N LEU A 181 -7.09 -11.05 7.27
CA LEU A 181 -6.62 -11.66 6.01
C LEU A 181 -7.71 -12.46 5.31
N ALA A 182 -8.49 -13.25 6.04
CA ALA A 182 -9.59 -14.03 5.47
C ALA A 182 -10.68 -13.13 4.89
N VAL A 183 -10.98 -12.01 5.55
CA VAL A 183 -11.94 -11.01 5.05
C VAL A 183 -11.41 -10.35 3.78
N GLU A 184 -10.15 -9.92 3.76
CA GLU A 184 -9.53 -9.29 2.57
C GLU A 184 -9.44 -10.29 1.40
N LEU A 185 -9.08 -11.55 1.66
CA LEU A 185 -9.14 -12.62 0.66
C LEU A 185 -10.56 -12.80 0.11
N GLY A 186 -11.57 -12.78 0.98
CA GLY A 186 -12.98 -12.85 0.57
C GLY A 186 -13.37 -11.70 -0.35
N LYS A 187 -12.97 -10.47 -0.03
CA LYS A 187 -13.18 -9.28 -0.87
C LYS A 187 -12.47 -9.41 -2.21
N ALA A 188 -11.21 -9.88 -2.20
CA ALA A 188 -10.43 -10.10 -3.42
C ALA A 188 -11.10 -11.14 -4.34
N LEU A 189 -11.54 -12.28 -3.78
CA LEU A 189 -12.27 -13.31 -4.52
C LEU A 189 -13.59 -12.79 -5.09
N ALA A 190 -14.31 -11.95 -4.36
CA ALA A 190 -15.56 -11.34 -4.83
C ALA A 190 -15.33 -10.36 -6.01
N LYS A 191 -14.14 -9.77 -6.13
CA LYS A 191 -13.77 -8.90 -7.26
C LYS A 191 -13.39 -9.68 -8.53
N ILE A 192 -13.02 -10.96 -8.44
CA ILE A 192 -12.58 -11.76 -9.60
C ILE A 192 -13.62 -11.77 -10.73
N PRO A 193 -14.94 -12.00 -10.49
CA PRO A 193 -15.92 -12.00 -11.58
C PRO A 193 -16.00 -10.69 -12.35
N THR A 194 -15.79 -9.55 -11.67
CA THR A 194 -15.84 -8.22 -12.32
C THR A 194 -14.59 -7.94 -13.18
N LYS A 195 -13.50 -8.65 -12.92
CA LYS A 195 -12.21 -8.51 -13.64
C LYS A 195 -12.04 -9.52 -14.78
N VAL A 196 -13.00 -10.44 -14.98
CA VAL A 196 -12.93 -11.43 -16.08
C VAL A 196 -12.92 -10.74 -17.45
N GLY A 197 -13.67 -9.66 -17.63
CA GLY A 197 -13.65 -8.85 -18.86
C GLY A 197 -12.25 -8.33 -19.19
N ALA A 198 -11.61 -7.64 -18.23
CA ALA A 198 -10.26 -7.13 -18.36
C ALA A 198 -9.22 -8.23 -18.60
N LEU A 199 -9.43 -9.43 -18.02
CA LEU A 199 -8.57 -10.59 -18.27
C LEU A 199 -8.67 -11.08 -19.71
N VAL A 200 -9.89 -11.14 -20.28
CA VAL A 200 -10.12 -11.53 -21.67
C VAL A 200 -9.52 -10.50 -22.62
N ASP A 201 -9.67 -9.21 -22.33
CA ASP A 201 -9.09 -8.13 -23.13
C ASP A 201 -7.55 -8.18 -23.12
N SER A 202 -6.93 -8.48 -21.96
CA SER A 202 -5.47 -8.64 -21.87
C SER A 202 -4.94 -9.86 -22.63
N ILE A 203 -5.71 -10.95 -22.76
CA ILE A 203 -5.37 -12.11 -23.60
C ILE A 203 -5.46 -11.73 -25.08
N GLY A 204 -6.34 -10.80 -25.43
CA GLY A 204 -6.48 -10.25 -26.80
C GLY A 204 -5.40 -9.25 -27.19
N GLY A 205 -4.41 -8.97 -26.34
CA GLY A 205 -3.33 -8.00 -26.57
C GLY A 205 -3.58 -6.60 -26.00
N GLY A 206 -4.64 -6.44 -25.22
CA GLY A 206 -4.90 -5.21 -24.45
C GLY A 206 -4.00 -5.06 -23.23
N GLU A 207 -3.92 -3.84 -22.70
CA GLU A 207 -3.11 -3.51 -21.54
C GLU A 207 -3.60 -4.27 -20.29
N ARG A 208 -2.66 -4.76 -19.52
CA ARG A 208 -2.99 -5.56 -18.33
C ARG A 208 -3.27 -4.67 -17.13
N ASP A 209 -4.48 -4.72 -16.59
CA ASP A 209 -4.84 -4.09 -15.32
C ASP A 209 -3.99 -4.70 -14.19
N PRO A 210 -3.21 -3.89 -13.42
CA PRO A 210 -2.38 -4.35 -12.31
C PRO A 210 -3.15 -5.15 -11.23
N GLU A 211 -4.46 -4.94 -11.12
CA GLU A 211 -5.32 -5.67 -10.19
C GLU A 211 -5.84 -7.02 -10.72
N THR A 212 -5.47 -7.42 -11.95
CA THR A 212 -5.88 -8.74 -12.46
C THR A 212 -5.02 -9.86 -11.85
N PRO A 213 -5.61 -11.05 -11.61
CA PRO A 213 -4.85 -12.20 -11.12
C PRO A 213 -3.66 -12.53 -12.03
N ILE A 214 -2.49 -12.68 -11.42
CA ILE A 214 -1.26 -13.05 -12.15
C ILE A 214 -1.14 -14.58 -12.24
N SER A 215 -0.65 -15.06 -13.39
CA SER A 215 -0.27 -16.46 -13.54
C SER A 215 1.01 -16.77 -12.75
N VAL A 216 1.27 -18.04 -12.48
CA VAL A 216 2.53 -18.48 -11.84
C VAL A 216 3.76 -17.97 -12.60
N VAL A 217 3.69 -17.91 -13.92
CA VAL A 217 4.77 -17.37 -14.75
C VAL A 217 4.93 -15.86 -14.53
N GLY A 218 3.82 -15.10 -14.49
CA GLY A 218 3.86 -13.67 -14.18
C GLY A 218 4.40 -13.39 -12.76
N ALA A 219 3.98 -14.18 -11.77
CA ALA A 219 4.52 -14.09 -10.41
C ALA A 219 6.03 -14.38 -10.37
N SER A 220 6.51 -15.33 -11.18
CA SER A 220 7.95 -15.65 -11.26
C SER A 220 8.77 -14.51 -11.87
N ILE A 221 8.22 -13.81 -12.87
CA ILE A 221 8.88 -12.64 -13.49
C ILE A 221 8.97 -11.50 -12.46
N ILE A 222 7.86 -11.14 -11.81
CA ILE A 222 7.86 -10.13 -10.75
C ILE A 222 8.79 -10.53 -9.61
N GLY A 223 8.81 -11.82 -9.24
CA GLY A 223 9.74 -12.36 -8.25
C GLY A 223 11.22 -12.17 -8.64
N GLY A 224 11.53 -12.30 -9.92
CA GLY A 224 12.85 -11.99 -10.47
C GLY A 224 13.22 -10.51 -10.26
N ASP A 225 12.33 -9.62 -10.63
CA ASP A 225 12.53 -8.17 -10.50
C ASP A 225 12.67 -7.73 -9.03
N THR A 226 12.04 -8.43 -8.09
CA THR A 226 12.20 -8.14 -6.65
C THR A 226 13.58 -8.53 -6.11
N VAL A 227 14.29 -9.46 -6.74
CA VAL A 227 15.67 -9.81 -6.37
C VAL A 227 16.61 -8.63 -6.64
N ASP A 228 16.39 -7.90 -7.72
CA ASP A 228 17.17 -6.70 -8.07
C ASP A 228 16.94 -5.55 -7.07
N GLN A 229 15.77 -5.51 -6.43
CA GLN A 229 15.46 -4.57 -5.34
C GLN A 229 16.06 -4.99 -3.98
N GLY A 230 16.56 -6.21 -3.86
CA GLY A 230 17.25 -6.75 -2.69
C GLY A 230 16.69 -8.09 -2.22
N LEU A 231 17.59 -8.94 -1.74
CA LEU A 231 17.26 -10.30 -1.28
C LEU A 231 16.19 -10.33 -0.17
N TRP A 232 16.11 -9.28 0.65
CA TRP A 232 15.09 -9.17 1.70
C TRP A 232 13.70 -8.95 1.13
N VAL A 233 13.56 -8.09 0.12
CA VAL A 233 12.29 -7.85 -0.58
C VAL A 233 11.84 -9.12 -1.30
N ALA A 234 12.75 -9.77 -2.01
CA ALA A 234 12.48 -11.05 -2.67
C ALA A 234 12.05 -12.14 -1.68
N PHE A 235 12.70 -12.24 -0.53
CA PHE A 235 12.34 -13.20 0.53
C PHE A 235 10.87 -13.01 0.98
N TRP A 236 10.46 -11.77 1.26
CA TRP A 236 9.09 -11.47 1.65
C TRP A 236 8.09 -11.69 0.53
N PHE A 237 8.45 -11.35 -0.70
CA PHE A 237 7.62 -11.62 -1.86
C PHE A 237 7.35 -13.12 -2.03
N PHE A 238 8.38 -13.97 -1.96
CA PHE A 238 8.22 -15.41 -2.07
C PHE A 238 7.50 -16.02 -0.88
N LEU A 239 7.72 -15.50 0.33
CA LEU A 239 7.01 -15.95 1.53
C LEU A 239 5.51 -15.67 1.42
N ALA A 240 5.11 -14.56 0.82
CA ALA A 240 3.70 -14.21 0.61
C ALA A 240 3.00 -15.09 -0.43
N GLN A 241 3.74 -15.85 -1.24
CA GLN A 241 3.20 -16.79 -2.23
C GLN A 241 2.95 -18.20 -1.65
N LEU A 242 3.46 -18.51 -0.45
CA LEU A 242 3.27 -19.79 0.25
C LEU A 242 1.99 -19.79 1.10
#